data_8e7a64f0d84435b29ed9223fc318af9b
#
_entry.id   8e7a64f0d84435b29ed9223fc318af9b
#
_cell.length_a   1.000
_cell.length_b   1.000
_cell.length_c   1.000
_cell.angle_alpha   90.00
_cell.angle_beta   90.00
_cell.angle_gamma   90.00
#
_symmetry.space_group_name_H-M   'P 1'
#
loop_
_entity.id
_entity.type
_entity.pdbx_description
1 polymer ?
#
loop_
_entity_poly.entity_id
_entity_poly.type
_entity_poly.pdbx_seq_one_letter_code
_entity_poly.pdbx_strand_id
1 'polypeptide(L)'
;MSLRRPAKEQPESFEFNSSSLEAAKSIVSKYPEGKQQSAVMALLYIAQRQNNNWIPLAAMKYIAKFLEMPYIKVYEVATFYTMYNLSPVGKYFVQVCTTTPCMIRGANKLVEACKEKISHNENELSSNKSCSWMEVECLGACVNAPMMQINDDYYEDLDKEKTLEILDKILNGETPKPGSYRGRVNNEPENNRKTLMDLKNA
;
A
#
# COMPACT_ATOMS: atom_id res chain seq x y z
N MET A 1 -16.24 6.22 -5.08
CA MET A 1 -14.82 6.49 -5.38
C MET A 1 -14.56 7.98 -5.24
N SER A 2 -13.84 8.41 -4.23
CA SER A 2 -13.38 9.80 -4.16
C SER A 2 -12.36 10.03 -5.28
N LEU A 3 -12.49 11.14 -6.01
CA LEU A 3 -11.51 11.52 -7.03
C LEU A 3 -10.15 11.73 -6.36
N ARG A 4 -9.19 10.85 -6.65
CA ARG A 4 -7.81 10.96 -6.16
C ARG A 4 -7.18 12.22 -6.77
N ARG A 5 -6.86 13.17 -5.91
CA ARG A 5 -6.27 14.45 -6.34
C ARG A 5 -4.88 14.62 -5.73
N PRO A 6 -3.94 15.24 -6.47
CA PRO A 6 -2.67 15.67 -5.89
C PRO A 6 -2.88 16.58 -4.69
N ALA A 7 -1.97 16.48 -3.71
CA ALA A 7 -1.96 17.36 -2.56
C ALA A 7 -1.98 18.83 -2.99
N LYS A 8 -2.65 19.68 -2.21
CA LYS A 8 -2.66 21.13 -2.47
C LYS A 8 -1.28 21.76 -2.23
N GLU A 9 -0.62 21.29 -1.17
CA GLU A 9 0.75 21.70 -0.86
C GLU A 9 1.72 20.77 -1.58
N GLN A 10 2.65 21.34 -2.33
CA GLN A 10 3.61 20.61 -3.14
C GLN A 10 5.03 21.10 -2.83
N PRO A 11 6.03 20.20 -2.77
CA PRO A 11 7.41 20.62 -2.71
C PRO A 11 7.80 21.34 -4.00
N GLU A 12 8.67 22.33 -3.90
CA GLU A 12 9.14 23.13 -5.04
C GLU A 12 9.95 22.29 -6.04
N SER A 13 10.72 21.31 -5.54
CA SER A 13 11.59 20.46 -6.35
C SER A 13 11.59 19.02 -5.83
N PHE A 14 12.04 18.12 -6.67
CA PHE A 14 12.30 16.72 -6.34
C PHE A 14 13.47 16.23 -7.20
N GLU A 15 14.37 15.50 -6.58
CA GLU A 15 15.44 14.76 -7.24
C GLU A 15 15.64 13.41 -6.55
N PHE A 16 16.03 12.38 -7.31
CA PHE A 16 16.44 11.13 -6.69
C PHE A 16 17.73 11.30 -5.88
N ASN A 17 17.73 10.79 -4.66
CA ASN A 17 18.96 10.63 -3.90
C ASN A 17 19.88 9.59 -4.58
N SER A 18 21.13 9.45 -4.11
CA SER A 18 22.13 8.58 -4.75
C SER A 18 21.66 7.15 -4.91
N SER A 19 21.05 6.55 -3.87
CA SER A 19 20.57 5.16 -3.91
C SER A 19 19.37 4.98 -4.84
N SER A 20 18.42 5.92 -4.80
CA SER A 20 17.25 5.91 -5.69
C SER A 20 17.65 6.12 -7.15
N LEU A 21 18.65 6.97 -7.42
CA LEU A 21 19.17 7.21 -8.77
C LEU A 21 19.86 5.96 -9.33
N GLU A 22 20.63 5.26 -8.50
CA GLU A 22 21.27 3.99 -8.88
C GLU A 22 20.24 2.91 -9.20
N ALA A 23 19.24 2.75 -8.34
CA ALA A 23 18.12 1.84 -8.57
C ALA A 23 17.34 2.20 -9.85
N ALA A 24 17.04 3.49 -10.07
CA ALA A 24 16.36 3.96 -11.27
C ALA A 24 17.16 3.64 -12.55
N LYS A 25 18.46 3.92 -12.57
CA LYS A 25 19.34 3.58 -13.71
C LYS A 25 19.38 2.07 -13.97
N SER A 26 19.50 1.26 -12.91
CA SER A 26 19.48 -0.20 -13.01
C SER A 26 18.16 -0.73 -13.58
N ILE A 27 17.03 -0.11 -13.23
CA ILE A 27 15.73 -0.53 -13.78
C ILE A 27 15.63 -0.12 -15.26
N VAL A 28 15.98 1.10 -15.61
CA VAL A 28 15.91 1.60 -16.99
C VAL A 28 16.79 0.77 -17.93
N SER A 29 17.97 0.31 -17.49
CA SER A 29 18.86 -0.52 -18.29
C SER A 29 18.31 -1.91 -18.62
N LYS A 30 17.24 -2.36 -17.96
CA LYS A 30 16.58 -3.65 -18.28
C LYS A 30 15.68 -3.57 -19.51
N TYR A 31 15.36 -2.38 -19.98
CA TYR A 31 14.49 -2.18 -21.13
C TYR A 31 15.34 -2.00 -22.42
N PRO A 32 14.86 -2.53 -23.56
CA PRO A 32 15.55 -2.36 -24.84
C PRO A 32 15.71 -0.88 -25.21
N GLU A 33 16.66 -0.58 -26.07
CA GLU A 33 16.88 0.76 -26.61
C GLU A 33 15.59 1.34 -27.21
N GLY A 34 15.29 2.59 -26.91
CA GLY A 34 14.05 3.28 -27.30
C GLY A 34 12.79 2.86 -26.54
N LYS A 35 12.88 1.95 -25.54
CA LYS A 35 11.75 1.49 -24.69
C LYS A 35 11.87 1.86 -23.21
N GLN A 36 12.80 2.72 -22.86
CA GLN A 36 13.09 3.13 -21.48
C GLN A 36 11.87 3.75 -20.77
N GLN A 37 10.94 4.35 -21.52
CA GLN A 37 9.70 4.91 -20.98
C GLN A 37 8.84 3.86 -20.23
N SER A 38 9.00 2.58 -20.55
CA SER A 38 8.32 1.48 -19.86
C SER A 38 8.71 1.36 -18.38
N ALA A 39 9.82 1.97 -17.96
CA ALA A 39 10.25 2.01 -16.56
C ALA A 39 9.42 2.98 -15.67
N VAL A 40 8.50 3.75 -16.24
CA VAL A 40 7.75 4.82 -15.55
C VAL A 40 7.10 4.34 -14.23
N MET A 41 6.49 3.17 -14.24
CA MET A 41 5.84 2.62 -13.04
C MET A 41 6.84 2.36 -11.92
N ALA A 42 7.96 1.75 -12.23
CA ALA A 42 8.99 1.44 -11.25
C ALA A 42 9.65 2.73 -10.70
N LEU A 43 9.87 3.75 -11.54
CA LEU A 43 10.42 5.02 -11.11
C LEU A 43 9.44 5.80 -10.22
N LEU A 44 8.15 5.77 -10.52
CA LEU A 44 7.10 6.32 -9.64
C LEU A 44 7.12 5.65 -8.26
N TYR A 45 7.32 4.33 -8.22
CA TYR A 45 7.42 3.59 -6.97
C TYR A 45 8.65 3.97 -6.14
N ILE A 46 9.81 4.13 -6.79
CA ILE A 46 11.04 4.63 -6.14
C ILE A 46 10.80 6.05 -5.58
N ALA A 47 10.19 6.92 -6.37
CA ALA A 47 9.88 8.29 -5.93
C ALA A 47 8.94 8.30 -4.72
N GLN A 48 7.89 7.47 -4.74
CA GLN A 48 6.96 7.34 -3.63
C GLN A 48 7.66 6.92 -2.35
N ARG A 49 8.53 5.91 -2.43
CA ARG A 49 9.29 5.43 -1.28
C ARG A 49 10.26 6.47 -0.73
N GLN A 50 10.94 7.18 -1.60
CA GLN A 50 11.83 8.25 -1.19
C GLN A 50 11.10 9.42 -0.53
N ASN A 51 9.86 9.72 -0.95
CA ASN A 51 9.09 10.88 -0.51
C ASN A 51 7.99 10.50 0.50
N ASN A 52 8.32 9.72 1.53
CA ASN A 52 7.39 9.37 2.61
C ASN A 52 6.05 8.78 2.13
N ASN A 53 6.11 7.82 1.21
CA ASN A 53 4.99 7.06 0.65
C ASN A 53 3.98 7.88 -0.18
N TRP A 54 4.36 9.02 -0.76
CA TRP A 54 3.51 9.74 -1.72
C TRP A 54 4.32 10.39 -2.85
N ILE A 55 3.67 10.69 -3.97
CA ILE A 55 4.30 11.19 -5.19
C ILE A 55 3.88 12.64 -5.44
N PRO A 56 4.77 13.62 -5.22
CA PRO A 56 4.51 15.01 -5.55
C PRO A 56 4.58 15.27 -7.06
N LEU A 57 3.92 16.35 -7.53
CA LEU A 57 3.97 16.74 -8.93
C LEU A 57 5.40 17.03 -9.42
N ALA A 58 6.27 17.51 -8.52
CA ALA A 58 7.68 17.72 -8.82
C ALA A 58 8.40 16.41 -9.18
N ALA A 59 8.08 15.29 -8.48
CA ALA A 59 8.64 13.98 -8.79
C ALA A 59 8.16 13.46 -10.16
N MET A 60 6.90 13.67 -10.49
CA MET A 60 6.38 13.29 -11.81
C MET A 60 7.07 14.07 -12.94
N LYS A 61 7.33 15.37 -12.74
CA LYS A 61 8.08 16.20 -13.69
C LYS A 61 9.53 15.72 -13.84
N TYR A 62 10.17 15.38 -12.73
CA TYR A 62 11.53 14.84 -12.72
C TYR A 62 11.61 13.52 -13.49
N ILE A 63 10.68 12.58 -13.23
CA ILE A 63 10.62 11.29 -13.93
C ILE A 63 10.35 11.48 -15.43
N ALA A 64 9.46 12.41 -15.80
CA ALA A 64 9.19 12.72 -17.19
C ALA A 64 10.47 13.17 -17.93
N LYS A 65 11.25 14.06 -17.31
CA LYS A 65 12.54 14.51 -17.85
C LYS A 65 13.56 13.36 -17.89
N PHE A 66 13.63 12.54 -16.84
CA PHE A 66 14.56 11.42 -16.73
C PHE A 66 14.33 10.35 -17.81
N LEU A 67 13.07 10.08 -18.17
CA LEU A 67 12.66 9.09 -19.18
C LEU A 67 12.43 9.70 -20.57
N GLU A 68 12.71 11.00 -20.77
CA GLU A 68 12.47 11.72 -22.03
C GLU A 68 11.04 11.50 -22.57
N MET A 69 10.04 11.61 -21.68
CA MET A 69 8.63 11.42 -22.03
C MET A 69 7.77 12.62 -21.62
N PRO A 70 6.63 12.85 -22.29
CA PRO A 70 5.73 13.93 -21.89
C PRO A 70 5.24 13.80 -20.45
N TYR A 71 5.24 14.91 -19.70
CA TYR A 71 4.77 14.94 -18.30
C TYR A 71 3.38 14.35 -18.14
N ILE A 72 2.46 14.65 -19.09
CA ILE A 72 1.09 14.14 -19.01
C ILE A 72 1.03 12.60 -18.97
N LYS A 73 1.95 11.91 -19.65
CA LYS A 73 2.01 10.44 -19.62
C LYS A 73 2.43 9.88 -18.27
N VAL A 74 3.33 10.55 -17.58
CA VAL A 74 3.68 10.17 -16.20
C VAL A 74 2.50 10.44 -15.26
N TYR A 75 1.83 11.59 -15.43
CA TYR A 75 0.66 11.95 -14.64
C TYR A 75 -0.50 10.98 -14.87
N GLU A 76 -0.78 10.56 -16.10
CA GLU A 76 -1.77 9.53 -16.44
C GLU A 76 -1.51 8.24 -15.65
N VAL A 77 -0.27 7.74 -15.67
CA VAL A 77 0.10 6.52 -14.93
C VAL A 77 -0.08 6.70 -13.43
N ALA A 78 0.42 7.80 -12.86
CA ALA A 78 0.33 8.06 -11.43
C ALA A 78 -1.12 8.21 -10.93
N THR A 79 -2.01 8.76 -11.75
CA THR A 79 -3.43 8.92 -11.40
C THR A 79 -4.27 7.68 -11.67
N PHE A 80 -3.90 6.87 -12.64
CA PHE A 80 -4.62 5.65 -13.00
C PHE A 80 -4.42 4.55 -11.96
N TYR A 81 -3.18 4.27 -11.56
CA TYR A 81 -2.87 3.17 -10.63
C TYR A 81 -3.06 3.60 -9.18
N THR A 82 -3.96 2.90 -8.47
CA THR A 82 -4.35 3.24 -7.10
C THR A 82 -3.25 3.04 -6.05
N MET A 83 -2.21 2.27 -6.37
CA MET A 83 -1.06 2.06 -5.49
C MET A 83 -0.16 3.29 -5.35
N TYR A 84 -0.33 4.31 -6.20
CA TYR A 84 0.40 5.57 -6.09
C TYR A 84 -0.39 6.58 -5.26
N ASN A 85 0.16 7.00 -4.15
CA ASN A 85 -0.43 8.02 -3.29
C ASN A 85 -0.11 9.41 -3.84
N LEU A 86 -1.13 10.21 -4.10
CA LEU A 86 -0.98 11.56 -4.68
C LEU A 86 -0.94 12.66 -3.61
N SER A 87 -1.10 12.27 -2.35
CA SER A 87 -1.05 13.14 -1.16
C SER A 87 -0.40 12.39 0.00
N PRO A 88 0.10 13.10 1.01
CA PRO A 88 0.71 12.49 2.19
C PRO A 88 -0.22 11.49 2.87
N VAL A 89 0.30 10.31 3.21
CA VAL A 89 -0.44 9.22 3.88
C VAL A 89 0.07 8.90 5.29
N GLY A 90 1.13 9.59 5.73
CA GLY A 90 1.78 9.30 7.00
C GLY A 90 2.77 8.12 6.89
N LYS A 91 3.37 7.79 8.04
CA LYS A 91 4.32 6.67 8.14
C LYS A 91 3.63 5.31 7.90
N TYR A 92 2.40 5.17 8.39
CA TYR A 92 1.59 3.96 8.25
C TYR A 92 0.35 4.24 7.41
N PHE A 93 0.25 3.54 6.29
CA PHE A 93 -0.91 3.61 5.42
C PHE A 93 -1.69 2.30 5.50
N VAL A 94 -2.89 2.38 6.09
CA VAL A 94 -3.78 1.23 6.32
C VAL A 94 -4.77 1.12 5.17
N GLN A 95 -4.76 -0.01 4.49
CA GLN A 95 -5.66 -0.32 3.38
C GLN A 95 -6.55 -1.50 3.77
N VAL A 96 -7.84 -1.24 3.99
CA VAL A 96 -8.82 -2.25 4.41
C VAL A 96 -9.49 -2.86 3.19
N CYS A 97 -9.35 -4.16 2.98
CA CYS A 97 -10.08 -4.87 1.94
C CYS A 97 -11.56 -4.99 2.32
N THR A 98 -12.47 -4.46 1.48
CA THR A 98 -13.92 -4.50 1.71
C THR A 98 -14.69 -5.26 0.63
N THR A 99 -14.02 -5.97 -0.29
CA THR A 99 -14.68 -6.81 -1.29
C THR A 99 -15.33 -8.05 -0.68
N THR A 100 -16.15 -8.71 -1.46
CA THR A 100 -17.16 -9.69 -1.00
C THR A 100 -16.68 -10.67 0.09
N PRO A 101 -15.55 -11.41 -0.03
CA PRO A 101 -15.15 -12.34 1.04
C PRO A 101 -14.84 -11.62 2.36
N CYS A 102 -14.15 -10.49 2.30
CA CYS A 102 -13.82 -9.69 3.49
C CYS A 102 -15.08 -9.07 4.10
N MET A 103 -15.99 -8.56 3.27
CA MET A 103 -17.25 -7.99 3.71
C MET A 103 -18.12 -9.03 4.45
N ILE A 104 -18.29 -10.24 3.88
CA ILE A 104 -19.05 -11.34 4.49
C ILE A 104 -18.41 -11.76 5.83
N ARG A 105 -17.09 -11.71 5.93
CA ARG A 105 -16.33 -12.06 7.13
C ARG A 105 -16.22 -10.90 8.14
N GLY A 106 -16.81 -9.74 7.86
CA GLY A 106 -16.94 -8.64 8.81
C GLY A 106 -15.95 -7.50 8.63
N ALA A 107 -15.45 -7.23 7.40
CA ALA A 107 -14.56 -6.10 7.13
C ALA A 107 -15.10 -4.74 7.58
N ASN A 108 -16.44 -4.57 7.64
CA ASN A 108 -17.05 -3.34 8.17
C ASN A 108 -16.57 -3.01 9.60
N LYS A 109 -16.30 -4.04 10.43
CA LYS A 109 -15.79 -3.85 11.78
C LYS A 109 -14.35 -3.31 11.79
N LEU A 110 -13.56 -3.68 10.78
CA LEU A 110 -12.21 -3.14 10.59
C LEU A 110 -12.27 -1.66 10.18
N VAL A 111 -13.20 -1.34 9.27
CA VAL A 111 -13.47 0.06 8.86
C VAL A 111 -13.91 0.91 10.05
N GLU A 112 -14.81 0.39 10.90
CA GLU A 112 -15.23 1.07 12.13
C GLU A 112 -14.03 1.34 13.05
N ALA A 113 -13.13 0.38 13.23
CA ALA A 113 -11.92 0.53 14.04
C ALA A 113 -10.99 1.62 13.45
N CYS A 114 -10.83 1.67 12.13
CA CYS A 114 -10.05 2.74 11.47
C CYS A 114 -10.69 4.11 11.68
N LYS A 115 -12.02 4.22 11.56
CA LYS A 115 -12.75 5.47 11.83
C LYS A 115 -12.61 5.94 13.27
N GLU A 116 -12.60 5.01 14.21
CA GLU A 116 -12.46 5.28 15.63
C GLU A 116 -11.04 5.75 16.01
N LYS A 117 -10.00 5.14 15.44
CA LYS A 117 -8.61 5.32 15.87
C LYS A 117 -7.80 6.28 15.01
N ILE A 118 -8.04 6.33 13.71
CA ILE A 118 -7.21 7.10 12.79
C ILE A 118 -7.88 8.41 12.40
N SER A 119 -8.95 8.34 11.63
CA SER A 119 -9.73 9.47 11.16
C SER A 119 -11.13 9.00 10.74
N HIS A 120 -12.14 9.86 10.94
CA HIS A 120 -13.51 9.55 10.51
C HIS A 120 -13.64 9.37 8.99
N ASN A 121 -12.86 10.11 8.22
CA ASN A 121 -12.87 10.05 6.77
C ASN A 121 -11.62 9.32 6.24
N GLU A 122 -11.81 8.63 5.11
CA GLU A 122 -10.72 8.03 4.37
C GLU A 122 -9.74 9.08 3.83
N ASN A 123 -8.48 8.68 3.70
CA ASN A 123 -7.39 9.50 3.16
C ASN A 123 -7.08 10.77 4.00
N GLU A 124 -7.60 10.85 5.20
CA GLU A 124 -7.21 11.88 6.17
C GLU A 124 -6.15 11.34 7.12
N LEU A 125 -5.23 12.20 7.50
CA LEU A 125 -4.20 11.87 8.47
C LEU A 125 -4.77 11.86 9.89
N SER A 126 -4.29 10.94 10.71
CA SER A 126 -4.51 10.93 12.15
C SER A 126 -4.04 12.24 12.79
N SER A 127 -4.50 12.54 13.99
CA SER A 127 -4.17 13.79 14.72
C SER A 127 -2.66 14.00 14.88
N ASN A 128 -1.89 12.92 15.05
CA ASN A 128 -0.42 12.95 15.12
C ASN A 128 0.26 12.85 13.73
N LYS A 129 -0.51 12.85 12.63
CA LYS A 129 -0.05 12.77 11.23
C LYS A 129 0.77 11.53 10.89
N SER A 130 0.74 10.50 11.74
CA SER A 130 1.55 9.29 11.53
C SER A 130 0.84 8.22 10.69
N CYS A 131 -0.47 8.27 10.61
CA CYS A 131 -1.27 7.22 9.99
C CYS A 131 -2.41 7.80 9.14
N SER A 132 -2.80 7.08 8.11
CA SER A 132 -4.04 7.29 7.37
C SER A 132 -4.60 5.94 6.94
N TRP A 133 -5.85 5.92 6.50
CA TRP A 133 -6.51 4.69 6.05
C TRP A 133 -7.40 4.94 4.84
N MET A 134 -7.69 3.85 4.11
CA MET A 134 -8.70 3.83 3.04
C MET A 134 -9.28 2.44 2.85
N GLU A 135 -10.48 2.39 2.28
CA GLU A 135 -11.04 1.15 1.74
C GLU A 135 -10.41 0.85 0.37
N VAL A 136 -10.08 -0.42 0.14
CA VAL A 136 -9.49 -0.87 -1.13
C VAL A 136 -10.23 -2.09 -1.67
N GLU A 137 -10.06 -2.31 -2.97
CA GLU A 137 -10.49 -3.54 -3.63
C GLU A 137 -9.67 -4.74 -3.16
N CYS A 138 -10.05 -5.94 -3.64
CA CYS A 138 -9.47 -7.20 -3.21
C CYS A 138 -7.94 -7.22 -3.30
N LEU A 139 -7.30 -7.50 -2.16
CA LEU A 139 -5.84 -7.63 -2.02
C LEU A 139 -5.34 -9.08 -2.22
N GLY A 140 -6.24 -10.01 -2.60
CA GLY A 140 -5.87 -11.38 -2.95
C GLY A 140 -5.75 -12.37 -1.78
N ALA A 141 -5.92 -11.95 -0.52
CA ALA A 141 -5.85 -12.83 0.66
C ALA A 141 -7.23 -13.30 1.16
N CYS A 142 -8.15 -13.60 0.24
CA CYS A 142 -9.55 -13.94 0.55
C CYS A 142 -9.71 -15.15 1.48
N VAL A 143 -8.77 -16.10 1.43
CA VAL A 143 -8.78 -17.30 2.28
C VAL A 143 -8.64 -16.93 3.76
N ASN A 144 -7.93 -15.84 4.04
CA ASN A 144 -7.66 -15.35 5.40
C ASN A 144 -8.44 -14.06 5.72
N ALA A 145 -9.61 -13.90 5.09
CA ALA A 145 -10.50 -12.76 5.31
C ALA A 145 -11.10 -12.75 6.74
N PRO A 146 -11.37 -11.57 7.34
CA PRO A 146 -11.08 -10.25 6.80
C PRO A 146 -9.62 -9.86 7.01
N MET A 147 -9.13 -8.93 6.18
CA MET A 147 -7.73 -8.53 6.20
C MET A 147 -7.54 -7.04 5.89
N MET A 148 -6.40 -6.52 6.26
CA MET A 148 -5.90 -5.21 5.86
C MET A 148 -4.42 -5.28 5.50
N GLN A 149 -3.97 -4.34 4.67
CA GLN A 149 -2.56 -4.11 4.40
C GLN A 149 -2.10 -2.84 5.12
N ILE A 150 -0.95 -2.89 5.77
CA ILE A 150 -0.29 -1.71 6.33
C ILE A 150 1.06 -1.58 5.64
N ASN A 151 1.22 -0.55 4.84
CA ASN A 151 2.38 -0.37 3.95
C ASN A 151 2.57 -1.59 3.02
N ASP A 152 3.56 -2.45 3.30
CA ASP A 152 3.89 -3.62 2.47
C ASP A 152 3.41 -4.94 3.09
N ASP A 153 2.92 -4.93 4.32
CA ASP A 153 2.63 -6.11 5.09
C ASP A 153 1.14 -6.40 5.19
N TYR A 154 0.76 -7.68 5.11
CA TYR A 154 -0.61 -8.15 5.29
C TYR A 154 -0.87 -8.56 6.73
N TYR A 155 -2.04 -8.17 7.23
CA TYR A 155 -2.59 -8.53 8.53
C TYR A 155 -3.93 -9.22 8.27
N GLU A 156 -4.01 -10.48 8.64
CA GLU A 156 -5.05 -11.40 8.16
C GLU A 156 -5.81 -12.05 9.31
N ASP A 157 -6.98 -12.66 9.00
CA ASP A 157 -7.85 -13.32 9.98
C ASP A 157 -8.26 -12.39 11.14
N LEU A 158 -8.57 -11.15 10.80
CA LEU A 158 -8.82 -10.09 11.76
C LEU A 158 -10.27 -10.12 12.29
N ASP A 159 -10.43 -9.47 13.42
CA ASP A 159 -11.69 -8.99 13.99
C ASP A 159 -11.52 -7.55 14.49
N LYS A 160 -12.55 -6.93 15.05
CA LYS A 160 -12.49 -5.56 15.54
C LYS A 160 -11.43 -5.40 16.64
N GLU A 161 -11.35 -6.32 17.57
CA GLU A 161 -10.46 -6.26 18.74
C GLU A 161 -9.00 -6.32 18.33
N LYS A 162 -8.64 -7.28 17.47
CA LYS A 162 -7.29 -7.40 16.92
C LYS A 162 -6.91 -6.20 16.06
N THR A 163 -7.87 -5.67 15.30
CA THR A 163 -7.65 -4.47 14.50
C THR A 163 -7.34 -3.28 15.39
N LEU A 164 -8.11 -3.06 16.46
CA LEU A 164 -7.84 -1.99 17.42
C LEU A 164 -6.46 -2.15 18.07
N GLU A 165 -6.07 -3.37 18.47
CA GLU A 165 -4.74 -3.66 19.03
C GLU A 165 -3.61 -3.29 18.04
N ILE A 166 -3.77 -3.66 16.76
CA ILE A 166 -2.80 -3.34 15.72
C ILE A 166 -2.71 -1.82 15.51
N LEU A 167 -3.86 -1.14 15.43
CA LEU A 167 -3.91 0.30 15.24
C LEU A 167 -3.31 1.06 16.42
N ASP A 168 -3.54 0.63 17.65
CA ASP A 168 -2.92 1.24 18.83
C ASP A 168 -1.39 1.08 18.80
N LYS A 169 -0.86 -0.08 18.41
CA LYS A 169 0.58 -0.31 18.24
C LYS A 169 1.19 0.64 17.20
N ILE A 170 0.62 0.73 16.00
CA ILE A 170 1.18 1.61 14.96
C ILE A 170 1.08 3.09 15.32
N LEU A 171 0.03 3.51 16.01
CA LEU A 171 -0.11 4.90 16.49
C LEU A 171 0.92 5.24 17.59
N ASN A 172 1.35 4.25 18.36
CA ASN A 172 2.45 4.35 19.34
C ASN A 172 3.84 4.19 18.69
N GLY A 173 3.91 3.99 17.38
CA GLY A 173 5.18 3.86 16.63
C GLY A 173 5.77 2.46 16.62
N GLU A 174 5.06 1.45 17.15
CA GLU A 174 5.44 0.06 17.14
C GLU A 174 5.12 -0.61 15.79
N THR A 175 5.83 -1.67 15.44
CA THR A 175 5.54 -2.48 14.24
C THR A 175 4.91 -3.80 14.67
N PRO A 176 3.59 -3.99 14.46
CA PRO A 176 2.94 -5.26 14.78
C PRO A 176 3.48 -6.40 13.89
N LYS A 177 3.38 -7.62 14.36
CA LYS A 177 3.78 -8.80 13.57
C LYS A 177 2.78 -9.01 12.42
N PRO A 178 3.22 -9.05 11.15
CA PRO A 178 2.33 -9.33 10.03
C PRO A 178 1.89 -10.79 9.98
N GLY A 179 0.88 -11.07 9.16
CA GLY A 179 0.33 -12.40 8.89
C GLY A 179 -0.98 -12.69 9.62
N SER A 180 -1.29 -13.98 9.77
CA SER A 180 -2.56 -14.43 10.35
C SER A 180 -2.61 -14.23 11.88
N TYR A 181 -3.67 -13.57 12.34
CA TYR A 181 -3.97 -13.37 13.76
C TYR A 181 -4.76 -14.53 14.39
N ARG A 182 -4.86 -15.66 13.66
CA ARG A 182 -5.33 -16.97 14.17
C ARG A 182 -4.24 -18.02 14.20
N GLY A 183 -2.99 -17.63 13.90
CA GLY A 183 -1.84 -18.52 13.95
C GLY A 183 -1.73 -19.50 12.79
N ARG A 184 -2.46 -19.25 11.68
CA ARG A 184 -2.33 -20.05 10.46
C ARG A 184 -1.00 -19.76 9.75
N VAL A 185 -0.44 -20.79 9.13
CA VAL A 185 0.74 -20.65 8.28
C VAL A 185 0.27 -20.41 6.84
N ASN A 186 0.50 -19.21 6.32
CA ASN A 186 0.02 -18.79 5.01
C ASN A 186 -1.50 -18.97 4.87
N ASN A 187 -1.95 -19.69 3.84
CA ASN A 187 -3.37 -19.94 3.53
C ASN A 187 -3.82 -21.37 3.90
N GLU A 188 -3.20 -21.97 4.91
CA GLU A 188 -3.64 -23.30 5.36
C GLU A 188 -5.09 -23.29 5.88
N PRO A 189 -5.82 -24.42 5.82
CA PRO A 189 -7.18 -24.51 6.32
C PRO A 189 -7.28 -24.17 7.81
N GLU A 190 -8.37 -23.51 8.22
CA GLU A 190 -8.61 -23.10 9.62
C GLU A 190 -8.58 -24.27 10.62
N ASN A 191 -8.93 -25.48 10.15
CA ASN A 191 -8.97 -26.72 10.95
C ASN A 191 -7.73 -27.61 10.72
N ASN A 192 -6.58 -27.00 10.41
CA ASN A 192 -5.34 -27.65 10.04
C ASN A 192 -5.38 -28.36 8.68
N ARG A 193 -4.21 -28.62 8.14
CA ARG A 193 -4.03 -29.33 6.88
C ARG A 193 -4.48 -30.78 7.00
N LYS A 194 -5.44 -31.20 6.17
CA LYS A 194 -5.93 -32.59 6.08
C LYS A 194 -5.53 -33.28 4.79
N THR A 195 -5.28 -32.53 3.73
CA THR A 195 -4.95 -33.07 2.41
C THR A 195 -3.53 -33.60 2.38
N LEU A 196 -3.35 -34.79 1.83
CA LEU A 196 -2.05 -35.46 1.66
C LEU A 196 -1.29 -35.75 2.99
N MET A 197 -1.98 -35.79 4.12
CA MET A 197 -1.34 -36.13 5.41
C MET A 197 -0.94 -37.59 5.49
N ASP A 198 -1.58 -38.46 4.70
CA ASP A 198 -1.31 -39.92 4.66
C ASP A 198 -0.13 -40.27 3.75
N LEU A 199 0.38 -39.31 2.97
CA LEU A 199 1.54 -39.51 2.07
C LEU A 199 2.87 -39.27 2.80
N LYS A 200 3.05 -39.83 3.99
CA LYS A 200 4.32 -39.71 4.72
C LYS A 200 5.50 -40.46 4.10
N ASN A 201 5.26 -41.24 3.03
CA ASN A 201 6.27 -42.12 2.42
C ASN A 201 6.20 -42.20 0.88
N ALA A 202 5.83 -41.08 0.21
CA ALA A 202 5.92 -41.00 -1.25
C ALA A 202 7.13 -40.18 -1.69
#